data_0650dd3888f4a94e83b95f0d1793c84c
#
_entry.id   0650dd3888f4a94e83b95f0d1793c84c
#
_cell.length_a   1.000
_cell.length_b   1.000
_cell.length_c   1.000
_cell.angle_alpha   90.00
_cell.angle_beta   90.00
_cell.angle_gamma   90.00
#
_symmetry.space_group_name_H-M   'P 1'
#
loop_
_entity.id
_entity.type
_entity.pdbx_description
1 polymer ?
#
loop_
_entity_poly.entity_id
_entity_poly.type
_entity_poly.pdbx_seq_one_letter_code
_entity_poly.pdbx_strand_id
1 'polypeptide(L)' 'MISDKVNLALKVASKAHRDQTRKGTDIPYISHPVAVAMIVSEYTTDEDTIVASILHDILEDVEP' A
#
# COMPACT_ATOMS: atom_id res chain seq x y z
N MET A 1 -4.44 13.75 3.11
CA MET A 1 -4.23 12.30 3.11
C MET A 1 -2.82 11.89 3.56
N ILE A 2 -1.79 12.59 3.13
CA ILE A 2 -0.42 12.18 3.46
C ILE A 2 0.00 12.75 4.80
N SER A 3 -0.02 11.90 5.82
CA SER A 3 0.52 12.18 7.15
C SER A 3 1.86 11.47 7.28
N ASP A 4 2.56 11.69 8.39
CA ASP A 4 3.82 11.00 8.64
C ASP A 4 3.63 9.48 8.71
N LYS A 5 2.56 9.01 9.33
CA LYS A 5 2.25 7.58 9.39
C LYS A 5 1.96 7.00 8.01
N VAL A 6 1.14 7.68 7.22
CA VAL A 6 0.80 7.23 5.86
C VAL A 6 2.06 7.23 5.00
N ASN A 7 2.88 8.26 5.11
CA ASN A 7 4.12 8.33 4.36
C ASN A 7 5.07 7.19 4.73
N LEU A 8 5.17 6.87 6.01
CA LEU A 8 5.99 5.75 6.45
C LEU A 8 5.46 4.42 5.89
N ALA A 9 4.14 4.22 5.92
CA ALA A 9 3.52 3.02 5.36
C ALA A 9 3.83 2.88 3.86
N LEU A 10 3.78 3.98 3.12
CA LEU A 10 4.12 3.97 1.69
C LEU A 10 5.58 3.60 1.46
N LYS A 11 6.49 4.09 2.30
CA LYS A 11 7.90 3.73 2.20
C LYS A 11 8.12 2.24 2.45
N VAL A 12 7.48 1.70 3.48
CA VAL A 12 7.58 0.27 3.79
C VAL A 12 7.02 -0.57 2.66
N ALA A 13 5.83 -0.22 2.15
CA ALA A 13 5.20 -0.94 1.06
C ALA A 13 6.03 -0.87 -0.22
N SER A 14 6.60 0.29 -0.53
CA SER A 14 7.44 0.45 -1.71
C SER A 14 8.67 -0.45 -1.66
N LYS A 15 9.29 -0.57 -0.50
CA LYS A 15 10.43 -1.48 -0.34
C LYS A 15 10.02 -2.94 -0.44
N ALA A 16 8.91 -3.29 0.18
CA ALA A 16 8.44 -4.67 0.21
C ALA A 16 8.06 -5.17 -1.20
N HIS A 17 7.50 -4.30 -2.03
CA HIS A 17 7.01 -4.66 -3.36
C HIS A 17 7.91 -4.21 -4.49
N ARG A 18 9.13 -3.73 -4.21
CA ARG A 18 9.94 -3.04 -5.22
C ARG A 18 10.26 -3.87 -6.46
N ASP A 19 10.40 -5.19 -6.29
CA ASP A 19 10.74 -6.09 -7.40
C ASP A 19 9.53 -6.86 -7.89
N GLN A 20 8.33 -6.49 -7.42
CA GLN A 20 7.11 -7.20 -7.72
C GLN A 20 6.29 -6.41 -8.72
N THR A 21 5.71 -7.12 -9.70
CA THR A 21 4.79 -6.51 -10.66
C THR A 21 3.40 -7.13 -10.52
N ARG A 22 2.39 -6.43 -11.05
CA ARG A 22 1.04 -6.97 -11.15
C ARG A 22 1.06 -8.16 -12.10
N LYS A 23 0.35 -9.22 -11.72
CA LYS A 23 0.33 -10.47 -12.47
C LYS A 23 0.00 -10.21 -13.94
N GLY A 24 0.86 -10.74 -14.82
CA GLY A 24 0.67 -10.62 -16.26
C GLY A 24 1.03 -9.26 -16.85
N THR A 25 1.68 -8.39 -16.09
CA THR A 25 2.05 -7.06 -16.54
C THR A 25 3.47 -6.71 -16.08
N ASP A 26 3.99 -5.58 -16.58
CA ASP A 26 5.23 -5.00 -16.09
C ASP A 26 4.99 -3.82 -15.14
N ILE A 27 3.74 -3.64 -14.71
CA ILE A 27 3.35 -2.54 -13.81
C ILE A 27 3.85 -2.83 -12.39
N PRO A 28 4.61 -1.93 -11.77
CA PRO A 28 5.06 -2.13 -10.38
C PRO A 28 3.90 -2.38 -9.44
N TYR A 29 4.04 -3.40 -8.61
CA TYR A 29 2.96 -3.82 -7.72
C TYR A 29 2.51 -2.74 -6.75
N ILE A 30 3.43 -1.84 -6.35
CA ILE A 30 3.11 -0.75 -5.41
C ILE A 30 1.94 0.12 -5.91
N SER A 31 1.70 0.15 -7.23
CA SER A 31 0.57 0.90 -7.77
C SER A 31 -0.76 0.45 -7.19
N HIS A 32 -0.90 -0.83 -6.84
CA HIS A 32 -2.15 -1.37 -6.30
C HIS A 32 -2.45 -0.87 -4.89
N PRO A 33 -1.60 -1.06 -3.87
CA PRO A 33 -1.90 -0.53 -2.55
C PRO A 33 -2.05 0.98 -2.52
N VAL A 34 -1.32 1.71 -3.36
CA VAL A 34 -1.49 3.16 -3.46
C VAL A 34 -2.89 3.50 -3.97
N ALA A 35 -3.35 2.83 -5.02
CA ALA A 35 -4.69 3.05 -5.57
C ALA A 35 -5.77 2.73 -4.53
N VAL A 36 -5.62 1.61 -3.82
CA VAL A 36 -6.56 1.23 -2.75
C VAL A 36 -6.59 2.30 -1.67
N ALA A 37 -5.43 2.80 -1.25
CA ALA A 37 -5.35 3.85 -0.22
C ALA A 37 -6.05 5.12 -0.66
N MET A 38 -5.91 5.50 -1.94
CA MET A 38 -6.58 6.69 -2.47
C MET A 38 -8.10 6.53 -2.43
N ILE A 39 -8.60 5.34 -2.76
CA ILE A 39 -10.04 5.06 -2.68
C ILE A 39 -10.50 5.10 -1.22
N VAL A 40 -9.79 4.44 -0.33
CA VAL A 40 -10.14 4.42 1.10
C VAL A 40 -10.17 5.83 1.67
N SER A 41 -9.22 6.69 1.28
CA SER A 41 -9.14 8.06 1.79
C SER A 41 -10.33 8.93 1.38
N GLU A 42 -11.09 8.52 0.37
CA GLU A 42 -12.33 9.21 -0.01
C GLU A 42 -13.47 8.92 0.97
N TYR A 43 -13.39 7.82 1.71
CA TYR A 43 -14.44 7.37 2.61
C TYR A 43 -14.12 7.58 4.08
N THR A 44 -12.87 7.80 4.41
CA THR A 44 -12.46 7.99 5.80
C THR A 44 -11.22 8.87 5.90
N THR A 45 -11.11 9.60 7.01
CA THR A 45 -9.90 10.32 7.36
C THR A 45 -9.12 9.57 8.45
N ASP A 46 -9.59 8.39 8.85
CA ASP A 46 -8.92 7.61 9.88
C ASP A 46 -7.57 7.12 9.35
N GLU A 47 -6.52 7.62 9.94
CA GLU A 47 -5.15 7.37 9.52
C GLU A 47 -4.79 5.90 9.61
N ASP A 48 -5.23 5.24 10.69
CA ASP A 48 -4.91 3.82 10.88
C ASP A 48 -5.58 2.94 9.83
N THR A 49 -6.80 3.29 9.42
CA THR A 49 -7.50 2.57 8.35
C THR A 49 -6.76 2.71 7.03
N ILE A 50 -6.29 3.92 6.72
CA ILE A 50 -5.54 4.17 5.48
C ILE A 50 -4.22 3.39 5.50
N VAL A 51 -3.50 3.43 6.62
CA VAL A 51 -2.24 2.69 6.79
C VAL A 51 -2.49 1.19 6.61
N ALA A 52 -3.54 0.65 7.22
CA ALA A 52 -3.87 -0.76 7.10
C ALA A 52 -4.14 -1.16 5.64
N SER A 53 -4.80 -0.29 4.87
CA SER A 53 -5.07 -0.56 3.46
C SER A 53 -3.79 -0.62 2.63
N ILE A 54 -2.78 0.18 2.99
CA ILE A 54 -1.49 0.18 2.29
C ILE A 54 -0.71 -1.10 2.59
N LEU A 55 -0.78 -1.58 3.83
CA LEU A 55 0.06 -2.66 4.31
C LEU A 55 -0.58 -4.05 4.21
N HIS A 56 -1.86 -4.16 3.89
CA HIS A 56 -2.57 -5.44 3.98
C HIS A 56 -1.96 -6.53 3.08
N ASP A 57 -1.53 -6.19 1.88
CA ASP A 57 -0.94 -7.17 0.97
C ASP A 57 0.39 -7.69 1.47
N ILE A 58 1.15 -6.85 2.16
CA ILE A 58 2.42 -7.27 2.75
C ILE A 58 2.16 -8.33 3.82
N LEU A 59 1.15 -8.10 4.65
CA LEU A 59 0.82 -9.02 5.74
C LEU A 59 0.30 -10.36 5.23
N GLU A 60 -0.34 -10.37 4.06
CA GLU A 60 -0.86 -11.60 3.47
C GLU A 60 0.18 -12.34 2.65
N ASP A 61 1.06 -11.61 1.97
CA ASP A 61 1.98 -12.17 0.97
C ASP A 61 3.38 -12.43 1.52
N VAL A 62 3.64 -12.07 2.77
CA VAL A 62 4.95 -12.33 3.36
C VAL A 62 5.15 -13.83 3.55
N GLU A 63 6.16 -14.35 2.88
CA GLU A 63 6.54 -15.74 3.03
C GLU A 63 7.43 -15.90 4.26
N PRO A 64 7.17 -16.89 5.11
CA PRO A 64 8.02 -17.15 6.26
C PRO A 64 9.41 -17.65 5.84
#